data_de13d927fb7b1f6eb0807c25cfc259b2
#
_entry.id   de13d927fb7b1f6eb0807c25cfc259b2
#
_cell.length_a   1.000
_cell.length_b   1.000
_cell.length_c   1.000
_cell.angle_alpha   90.00
_cell.angle_beta   90.00
_cell.angle_gamma   90.00
#
_symmetry.space_group_name_H-M   'P 1'
#
loop_
_entity.id
_entity.type
_entity.pdbx_description
1 polymer ?
#
loop_
_entity_poly.entity_id
_entity_poly.type
_entity_poly.pdbx_seq_one_letter_code
_entity_poly.pdbx_strand_id
1 'polypeptide(L)'
;NDGTYAYNLAVVVDDHYQGVTQVVRGDDLLSSAPRQAYLAALLGYEPPHYAHVPLALNTEGKRLAKRDGAVTLRQLRDAGFAESDILEWVRASIPILDAPQFPKSAQDFLGYFDPKAMSPKPWIITNPLDL
;
A
#
# COMPACT_ATOMS: atom_id res chain seq x y z
N ASN A 1 -9.47 18.56 23.84
CA ASN A 1 -10.48 17.71 23.19
C ASN A 1 -11.36 18.61 22.35
N ASP A 2 -11.23 18.54 21.05
CA ASP A 2 -11.91 19.38 20.07
C ASP A 2 -13.31 18.86 19.66
N GLY A 3 -13.79 17.82 20.36
CA GLY A 3 -15.08 17.16 20.09
C GLY A 3 -15.04 16.18 18.91
N THR A 4 -13.87 15.93 18.30
CA THR A 4 -13.72 14.96 17.21
C THR A 4 -13.49 13.56 17.78
N TYR A 5 -13.93 12.55 17.04
CA TYR A 5 -13.69 11.14 17.40
C TYR A 5 -12.25 10.75 17.12
N ALA A 6 -11.68 9.91 17.98
CA ALA A 6 -10.34 9.36 17.74
C ALA A 6 -10.33 8.50 16.45
N TYR A 7 -9.26 8.60 15.67
CA TYR A 7 -9.11 7.88 14.40
C TYR A 7 -9.44 6.38 14.51
N ASN A 8 -8.92 5.71 15.55
CA ASN A 8 -9.16 4.26 15.71
C ASN A 8 -10.65 3.93 15.93
N LEU A 9 -11.41 4.81 16.58
CA LEU A 9 -12.85 4.60 16.75
C LEU A 9 -13.58 4.86 15.42
N ALA A 10 -13.29 5.97 14.78
CA ALA A 10 -13.94 6.33 13.52
C ALA A 10 -13.74 5.25 12.45
N VAL A 11 -12.49 4.80 12.21
CA VAL A 11 -12.21 3.82 11.17
C VAL A 11 -12.89 2.46 11.45
N VAL A 12 -12.95 2.01 12.71
CA VAL A 12 -13.61 0.74 13.05
C VAL A 12 -15.12 0.80 12.80
N VAL A 13 -15.75 1.93 13.17
CA VAL A 13 -17.20 2.13 12.93
C VAL A 13 -17.50 2.27 11.45
N ASP A 14 -16.69 3.05 10.73
CA ASP A 14 -16.89 3.30 9.30
C ASP A 14 -16.64 2.02 8.47
N ASP A 15 -15.60 1.26 8.78
CA ASP A 15 -15.31 -0.03 8.12
C ASP A 15 -16.46 -1.02 8.31
N HIS A 16 -17.00 -1.13 9.53
CA HIS A 16 -18.16 -1.98 9.78
C HIS A 16 -19.39 -1.50 8.99
N TYR A 17 -19.70 -0.21 9.03
CA TYR A 17 -20.84 0.37 8.33
C TYR A 17 -20.75 0.20 6.80
N GLN A 18 -19.55 0.28 6.25
CA GLN A 18 -19.28 0.11 4.81
C GLN A 18 -19.12 -1.37 4.40
N GLY A 19 -19.17 -2.31 5.33
CA GLY A 19 -19.05 -3.74 5.05
C GLY A 19 -17.62 -4.13 4.62
N VAL A 20 -16.59 -3.44 5.12
CA VAL A 20 -15.19 -3.77 4.86
C VAL A 20 -14.83 -5.09 5.53
N THR A 21 -14.44 -6.08 4.75
CA THR A 21 -14.05 -7.42 5.22
C THR A 21 -12.55 -7.65 5.21
N GLN A 22 -11.79 -6.83 4.47
CA GLN A 22 -10.34 -6.91 4.39
C GLN A 22 -9.71 -5.51 4.35
N VAL A 23 -8.66 -5.30 5.14
CA VAL A 23 -7.86 -4.08 5.17
C VAL A 23 -6.44 -4.41 4.72
N VAL A 24 -6.00 -3.82 3.59
CA VAL A 24 -4.63 -3.91 3.11
C VAL A 24 -3.99 -2.53 3.26
N ARG A 25 -2.86 -2.46 4.01
CA ARG A 25 -2.22 -1.18 4.33
C ARG A 25 -0.74 -1.33 4.63
N GLY A 26 -0.03 -0.21 4.79
CA GLY A 26 1.39 -0.21 5.18
C GLY A 26 1.62 -0.82 6.56
N ASP A 27 2.78 -1.42 6.76
CA ASP A 27 3.20 -2.09 8.00
C ASP A 27 3.50 -1.12 9.15
N ASP A 28 3.58 0.18 8.88
CA ASP A 28 3.62 1.23 9.89
C ASP A 28 2.36 1.23 10.79
N LEU A 29 1.26 0.67 10.32
CA LEU A 29 0.02 0.50 11.08
C LEU A 29 -0.17 -0.92 11.66
N LEU A 30 0.83 -1.80 11.55
CA LEU A 30 0.73 -3.17 12.07
C LEU A 30 0.37 -3.20 13.57
N SER A 31 0.99 -2.33 14.37
CA SER A 31 0.71 -2.23 15.81
C SER A 31 -0.69 -1.72 16.15
N SER A 32 -1.40 -1.12 15.19
CA SER A 32 -2.77 -0.64 15.36
C SER A 32 -3.82 -1.73 15.12
N ALA A 33 -3.49 -2.76 14.33
CA ALA A 33 -4.45 -3.80 13.98
C ALA A 33 -5.03 -4.57 15.19
N PRO A 34 -4.24 -5.04 16.17
CA PRO A 34 -4.80 -5.71 17.34
C PRO A 34 -5.73 -4.81 18.14
N ARG A 35 -5.41 -3.52 18.24
CA ARG A 35 -6.23 -2.53 18.96
C ARG A 35 -7.55 -2.29 18.25
N GLN A 36 -7.53 -2.17 16.92
CA GLN A 36 -8.73 -1.98 16.11
C GLN A 36 -9.62 -3.23 16.13
N ALA A 37 -9.02 -4.43 15.99
CA ALA A 37 -9.75 -5.69 16.09
C ALA A 37 -10.42 -5.87 17.47
N TYR A 38 -9.71 -5.54 18.56
CA TYR A 38 -10.26 -5.58 19.90
C TYR A 38 -11.42 -4.59 20.07
N LEU A 39 -11.27 -3.36 19.55
CA LEU A 39 -12.33 -2.36 19.58
C LEU A 39 -13.57 -2.81 18.80
N ALA A 40 -13.39 -3.40 17.61
CA ALA A 40 -14.48 -3.98 16.83
C ALA A 40 -15.24 -5.03 17.65
N ALA A 41 -14.50 -5.96 18.29
CA ALA A 41 -15.11 -6.99 19.13
C ALA A 41 -15.89 -6.40 20.32
N LEU A 42 -15.38 -5.35 20.97
CA LEU A 42 -16.08 -4.65 22.04
C LEU A 42 -17.39 -3.98 21.58
N LEU A 43 -17.43 -3.54 20.31
CA LEU A 43 -18.63 -2.96 19.71
C LEU A 43 -19.59 -4.02 19.15
N GLY A 44 -19.25 -5.32 19.24
CA GLY A 44 -20.04 -6.41 18.69
C GLY A 44 -19.91 -6.56 17.18
N TYR A 45 -18.85 -6.00 16.58
CA TYR A 45 -18.57 -6.07 15.15
C TYR A 45 -17.60 -7.22 14.86
N GLU A 46 -17.76 -7.87 13.70
CA GLU A 46 -16.76 -8.81 13.18
C GLU A 46 -15.54 -8.02 12.69
N PRO A 47 -14.33 -8.27 13.23
CA PRO A 47 -13.13 -7.59 12.77
C PRO A 47 -12.79 -7.98 11.32
N PRO A 48 -12.34 -7.04 10.47
CA PRO A 48 -11.85 -7.38 9.14
C PRO A 48 -10.53 -8.17 9.21
N HIS A 49 -10.22 -8.87 8.12
CA HIS A 49 -8.88 -9.45 7.95
C HIS A 49 -7.88 -8.34 7.65
N TYR A 50 -6.73 -8.34 8.35
CA TYR A 50 -5.66 -7.35 8.13
C TYR A 50 -4.50 -7.97 7.36
N ALA A 51 -4.09 -7.31 6.30
CA ALA A 51 -2.84 -7.57 5.57
C ALA A 51 -1.97 -6.31 5.61
N HIS A 52 -0.69 -6.49 5.98
CA HIS A 52 0.27 -5.39 6.03
C HIS A 52 1.36 -5.62 4.98
N VAL A 53 1.61 -4.58 4.19
CA VAL A 53 2.64 -4.59 3.15
C VAL A 53 3.79 -3.67 3.55
N PRO A 54 5.03 -3.97 3.13
CA PRO A 54 6.18 -3.13 3.41
C PRO A 54 5.99 -1.71 2.87
N LEU A 55 6.59 -0.74 3.56
CA LEU A 55 6.59 0.64 3.10
C LEU A 55 7.50 0.84 1.90
N ALA A 56 7.12 1.81 1.06
CA ALA A 56 8.01 2.40 0.08
C ALA A 56 8.72 3.60 0.74
N LEU A 57 10.06 3.57 0.75
CA LEU A 57 10.90 4.59 1.36
C LEU A 57 11.78 5.24 0.29
N ASN A 58 12.20 6.47 0.52
CA ASN A 58 13.23 7.11 -0.30
C ASN A 58 14.63 6.56 0.03
N THR A 59 15.65 7.01 -0.69
CA THR A 59 17.05 6.59 -0.51
C THR A 59 17.63 6.96 0.86
N GLU A 60 17.01 7.91 1.58
CA GLU A 60 17.38 8.26 2.96
C GLU A 60 16.66 7.40 4.01
N GLY A 61 15.83 6.44 3.58
CA GLY A 61 15.02 5.60 4.47
C GLY A 61 13.80 6.29 5.06
N LYS A 62 13.39 7.45 4.51
CA LYS A 62 12.19 8.16 4.92
C LYS A 62 10.99 7.71 4.11
N ARG A 63 9.82 7.64 4.77
CA ARG A 63 8.55 7.34 4.10
C ARG A 63 8.27 8.36 3.00
N LEU A 64 7.88 7.87 1.83
CA LEU A 64 7.44 8.74 0.73
C LEU A 64 6.11 9.41 1.12
N ALA A 65 6.17 10.70 1.38
CA ALA A 65 5.02 11.53 1.64
C ALA A 65 4.86 12.58 0.53
N LYS A 66 3.63 13.03 0.28
CA LYS A 66 3.34 14.08 -0.72
C LYS A 66 4.20 15.34 -0.57
N ARG A 67 4.68 15.61 0.66
CA ARG A 67 5.52 16.77 0.98
C ARG A 67 6.99 16.59 0.63
N ASP A 68 7.43 15.35 0.41
CA ASP A 68 8.84 15.00 0.23
C ASP A 68 9.18 14.71 -1.24
N GLY A 69 8.41 15.28 -2.18
CA GLY A 69 8.68 15.14 -3.61
C GLY A 69 8.26 13.79 -4.19
N ALA A 70 7.27 13.12 -3.59
CA ALA A 70 6.72 11.90 -4.16
C ALA A 70 6.24 12.15 -5.59
N VAL A 71 6.81 11.43 -6.55
CA VAL A 71 6.48 11.55 -7.97
C VAL A 71 5.08 11.03 -8.22
N THR A 72 4.28 11.80 -8.93
CA THR A 72 2.94 11.38 -9.34
C THR A 72 2.99 10.76 -10.74
N LEU A 73 2.02 9.88 -11.04
CA LEU A 73 1.87 9.32 -12.39
C LEU A 73 1.73 10.41 -13.46
N ARG A 74 1.12 11.55 -13.10
CA ARG A 74 1.02 12.70 -14.02
C ARG A 74 2.39 13.25 -14.36
N GLN A 75 3.26 13.47 -13.37
CA GLN A 75 4.62 13.96 -13.60
C GLN A 75 5.44 13.00 -14.45
N LEU A 76 5.33 11.69 -14.23
CA LEU A 76 6.00 10.69 -15.05
C LEU A 76 5.52 10.75 -16.50
N ARG A 77 4.20 10.82 -16.71
CA ARG A 77 3.63 10.97 -18.06
C ARG A 77 4.09 12.27 -18.74
N ASP A 78 4.09 13.37 -18.02
CA ASP A 78 4.50 14.67 -18.54
C ASP A 78 6.03 14.69 -18.86
N ALA A 79 6.81 13.84 -18.18
CA ALA A 79 8.22 13.57 -18.47
C ALA A 79 8.44 12.54 -19.61
N GLY A 80 7.38 12.01 -20.20
CA GLY A 80 7.46 11.10 -21.36
C GLY A 80 7.51 9.61 -21.04
N PHE A 81 7.33 9.21 -19.76
CA PHE A 81 7.23 7.80 -19.39
C PHE A 81 5.93 7.19 -19.94
N ALA A 82 6.05 6.05 -20.59
CA ALA A 82 4.91 5.25 -21.03
C ALA A 82 4.31 4.45 -19.85
N GLU A 83 3.07 4.01 -19.97
CA GLU A 83 2.44 3.13 -18.98
C GLU A 83 3.25 1.83 -18.77
N SER A 84 3.80 1.26 -19.85
CA SER A 84 4.67 0.08 -19.79
C SER A 84 5.90 0.28 -18.91
N ASP A 85 6.51 1.46 -18.92
CA ASP A 85 7.70 1.75 -18.10
C ASP A 85 7.34 1.74 -16.60
N ILE A 86 6.17 2.29 -16.27
CA ILE A 86 5.66 2.30 -14.89
C ILE A 86 5.32 0.89 -14.43
N LEU A 87 4.67 0.09 -15.27
CA LEU A 87 4.34 -1.29 -14.95
C LEU A 87 5.60 -2.14 -14.76
N GLU A 88 6.62 -1.97 -15.59
CA GLU A 88 7.90 -2.66 -15.42
C GLU A 88 8.61 -2.25 -14.13
N TRP A 89 8.58 -0.97 -13.79
CA TRP A 89 9.13 -0.46 -12.54
C TRP A 89 8.41 -1.05 -11.31
N VAL A 90 7.06 -1.14 -11.35
CA VAL A 90 6.27 -1.82 -10.32
C VAL A 90 6.61 -3.31 -10.27
N ARG A 91 6.73 -3.98 -11.43
CA ARG A 91 7.10 -5.39 -11.52
C ARG A 91 8.45 -5.67 -10.84
N ALA A 92 9.43 -4.80 -11.05
CA ALA A 92 10.75 -4.92 -10.43
C ALA A 92 10.72 -4.75 -8.90
N SER A 93 9.71 -4.09 -8.37
CA SER A 93 9.56 -3.84 -6.92
C SER A 93 8.85 -4.96 -6.17
N ILE A 94 8.06 -5.77 -6.88
CA ILE A 94 7.26 -6.86 -6.31
C ILE A 94 7.87 -8.18 -6.79
N PRO A 95 8.14 -9.16 -5.91
CA PRO A 95 8.66 -10.47 -6.33
C PRO A 95 7.56 -11.28 -7.04
N ILE A 96 7.26 -10.91 -8.26
CA ILE A 96 6.35 -11.61 -9.15
C ILE A 96 7.21 -12.54 -10.01
N LEU A 97 7.33 -13.79 -9.57
CA LEU A 97 8.06 -14.81 -10.31
C LEU A 97 7.28 -15.16 -11.59
N ASP A 98 8.01 -15.27 -12.71
CA ASP A 98 7.47 -15.68 -14.01
C ASP A 98 6.40 -14.77 -14.63
N ALA A 99 6.21 -13.56 -14.11
CA ALA A 99 5.32 -12.58 -14.73
C ALA A 99 5.79 -12.19 -16.14
N PRO A 100 4.88 -11.82 -17.06
CA PRO A 100 5.24 -11.33 -18.39
C PRO A 100 6.26 -10.20 -18.31
N GLN A 101 7.27 -10.26 -19.17
CA GLN A 101 8.33 -9.24 -19.21
C GLN A 101 7.80 -7.87 -19.67
N PHE A 102 6.69 -7.86 -20.39
CA PHE A 102 6.04 -6.64 -20.88
C PHE A 102 4.55 -6.65 -20.51
N PRO A 103 4.20 -6.31 -19.26
CA PRO A 103 2.81 -6.23 -18.85
C PRO A 103 2.11 -5.08 -19.57
N LYS A 104 0.88 -5.31 -20.02
CA LYS A 104 0.04 -4.28 -20.65
C LYS A 104 -0.87 -3.58 -19.65
N SER A 105 -1.10 -4.23 -18.50
CA SER A 105 -1.95 -3.71 -17.42
C SER A 105 -1.55 -4.31 -16.08
N ALA A 106 -2.03 -3.72 -14.99
CA ALA A 106 -1.85 -4.27 -13.66
C ALA A 106 -2.53 -5.64 -13.48
N GLN A 107 -3.59 -5.94 -14.26
CA GLN A 107 -4.25 -7.23 -14.24
C GLN A 107 -3.34 -8.38 -14.68
N ASP A 108 -2.36 -8.10 -15.52
CA ASP A 108 -1.41 -9.12 -16.00
C ASP A 108 -0.56 -9.69 -14.86
N PHE A 109 -0.50 -9.00 -13.71
CA PHE A 109 0.21 -9.46 -12.53
C PHE A 109 -0.61 -10.37 -11.61
N LEU A 110 -1.94 -10.33 -11.67
CA LEU A 110 -2.80 -11.00 -10.69
C LEU A 110 -2.59 -12.52 -10.63
N GLY A 111 -2.34 -13.16 -11.77
CA GLY A 111 -2.09 -14.61 -11.85
C GLY A 111 -0.73 -15.05 -11.29
N TYR A 112 0.18 -14.11 -11.06
CA TYR A 112 1.55 -14.34 -10.61
C TYR A 112 1.84 -13.78 -9.22
N PHE A 113 0.90 -13.03 -8.65
CA PHE A 113 1.06 -12.39 -7.35
C PHE A 113 0.84 -13.40 -6.23
N ASP A 114 1.89 -13.67 -5.46
CA ASP A 114 1.80 -14.41 -4.20
C ASP A 114 2.15 -13.47 -3.03
N PRO A 115 1.19 -13.10 -2.18
CA PRO A 115 1.46 -12.24 -1.02
C PRO A 115 2.46 -12.84 -0.04
N LYS A 116 2.63 -14.18 -0.01
CA LYS A 116 3.61 -14.85 0.84
C LYS A 116 5.05 -14.70 0.35
N ALA A 117 5.22 -14.42 -0.95
CA ALA A 117 6.53 -14.17 -1.56
C ALA A 117 7.00 -12.72 -1.38
N MET A 118 6.17 -11.84 -0.84
CA MET A 118 6.55 -10.45 -0.61
C MET A 118 7.67 -10.35 0.41
N SER A 119 8.73 -9.59 0.06
CA SER A 119 9.80 -9.27 1.00
C SER A 119 9.22 -8.51 2.20
N PRO A 120 9.59 -8.86 3.44
CA PRO A 120 9.22 -8.06 4.61
C PRO A 120 10.03 -6.76 4.72
N LYS A 121 11.02 -6.54 3.83
CA LYS A 121 11.85 -5.34 3.83
C LYS A 121 11.18 -4.21 3.05
N PRO A 122 11.34 -2.95 3.50
CA PRO A 122 10.86 -1.80 2.74
C PRO A 122 11.42 -1.78 1.32
N TRP A 123 10.63 -1.30 0.40
CA TRP A 123 11.10 -1.01 -0.96
C TRP A 123 11.74 0.38 -0.98
N ILE A 124 13.02 0.44 -1.32
CA ILE A 124 13.74 1.71 -1.49
C ILE A 124 13.53 2.19 -2.91
N ILE A 125 12.83 3.31 -3.02
CA ILE A 125 12.52 3.95 -4.30
C ILE A 125 13.56 5.01 -4.62
N THR A 126 14.24 4.84 -5.73
CA THR A 126 14.93 5.94 -6.43
C THR A 126 13.90 6.69 -7.27
N ASN A 127 13.91 8.01 -7.23
CA ASN A 127 13.01 8.80 -8.06
C ASN A 127 13.35 8.55 -9.54
N PRO A 128 12.41 8.03 -10.34
CA PRO A 128 12.69 7.76 -11.75
C PRO A 128 12.92 9.04 -12.57
N LEU A 129 12.60 10.22 -12.04
CA LEU A 129 12.93 11.50 -12.68
C LEU A 129 14.37 11.96 -12.41
N ASP A 130 15.09 11.29 -11.50
CA ASP A 130 16.49 11.59 -11.17
C ASP A 130 17.48 10.67 -11.94
N LEU A 131 16.96 9.78 -12.82
CA LEU A 131 17.72 8.92 -13.72
C LEU A 131 17.88 9.56 -15.08
#